data_d1cb448c689b3a67eb43161266558536
#
_entry.id   d1cb448c689b3a67eb43161266558536
#
_cell.length_a   1.000
_cell.length_b   1.000
_cell.length_c   1.000
_cell.angle_alpha   90.00
_cell.angle_beta   90.00
_cell.angle_gamma   90.00
#
_symmetry.space_group_name_H-M   'P 1'
#
loop_
_entity.id
_entity.type
_entity.pdbx_description
1 polymer ?
#
loop_
_entity_poly.entity_id
_entity_poly.type
_entity_poly.pdbx_seq_one_letter_code
_entity_poly.pdbx_strand_id
1 'polypeptide(L)' 'MSIIVENPDSVEKLNAMLHEYGPYIIGRMGIPYRPKHISIVSIAMDAPQDTISALAGKLGNLDGVSVKTAYSNVIG' A
#
# COMPACT_ATOMS: atom_id res chain seq x y z
N MET A 1 3.14 0.99 -5.95
CA MET A 1 3.43 0.81 -4.49
C MET A 1 3.27 -0.66 -4.14
N SER A 2 4.29 -1.22 -3.54
CA SER A 2 4.28 -2.63 -3.12
C SER A 2 4.31 -2.70 -1.60
N ILE A 3 3.38 -3.43 -1.02
CA ILE A 3 3.15 -3.47 0.42
C ILE A 3 3.22 -4.91 0.89
N ILE A 4 4.04 -5.17 1.91
CA ILE A 4 4.12 -6.49 2.55
C ILE A 4 3.56 -6.35 3.96
N VAL A 5 2.57 -7.17 4.28
CA VAL A 5 1.91 -7.16 5.59
C VAL A 5 2.24 -8.47 6.32
N GLU A 6 3.02 -8.36 7.39
CA GLU A 6 3.40 -9.52 8.21
C GLU A 6 2.48 -9.69 9.43
N ASN A 7 1.85 -8.61 9.87
CA ASN A 7 0.94 -8.64 11.01
C ASN A 7 -0.52 -8.57 10.55
N PRO A 8 -1.30 -9.65 10.69
CA PRO A 8 -2.71 -9.64 10.26
C PRO A 8 -3.57 -8.60 10.99
N ASP A 9 -3.16 -8.18 12.19
CA ASP A 9 -3.89 -7.16 12.93
C ASP A 9 -3.83 -5.78 12.28
N SER A 10 -2.87 -5.56 11.38
CA SER A 10 -2.74 -4.29 10.65
C SER A 10 -3.60 -4.22 9.39
N VAL A 11 -4.21 -5.34 8.96
CA VAL A 11 -4.95 -5.41 7.69
C VAL A 11 -6.14 -4.46 7.68
N GLU A 12 -6.89 -4.39 8.77
CA GLU A 12 -8.06 -3.52 8.86
C GLU A 12 -7.70 -2.05 8.72
N LYS A 13 -6.65 -1.62 9.43
CA LYS A 13 -6.14 -0.24 9.34
C LYS A 13 -5.60 0.07 7.95
N LEU A 14 -4.89 -0.88 7.35
CA LEU A 14 -4.36 -0.75 6.01
C LEU A 14 -5.50 -0.55 5.00
N ASN A 15 -6.53 -1.37 5.07
CA ASN A 15 -7.67 -1.27 4.18
C ASN A 15 -8.41 0.07 4.34
N ALA A 16 -8.54 0.57 5.57
CA ALA A 16 -9.16 1.87 5.84
C ALA A 16 -8.35 3.00 5.20
N MET A 17 -7.03 2.96 5.31
CA MET A 17 -6.15 3.96 4.68
C MET A 17 -6.25 3.91 3.16
N LEU A 18 -6.26 2.72 2.56
CA LEU A 18 -6.39 2.57 1.12
C LEU A 18 -7.75 3.06 0.62
N HIS A 19 -8.80 2.86 1.40
CA HIS A 19 -10.12 3.37 1.07
C HIS A 19 -10.13 4.90 1.07
N GLU A 20 -9.48 5.52 2.04
CA GLU A 20 -9.34 6.98 2.12
C GLU A 20 -8.65 7.56 0.88
N TYR A 21 -7.66 6.86 0.35
CA TYR A 21 -6.92 7.27 -0.85
C TYR A 21 -7.50 6.71 -2.15
N GLY A 22 -8.69 6.12 -2.09
CA GLY A 22 -9.36 5.50 -3.23
C GLY A 22 -9.40 6.35 -4.50
N PRO A 23 -9.69 7.68 -4.41
CA PRO A 23 -9.74 8.52 -5.62
C PRO A 23 -8.42 8.55 -6.41
N TYR A 24 -7.30 8.24 -5.78
CA TYR A 24 -5.99 8.23 -6.42
C TYR A 24 -5.55 6.85 -6.89
N ILE A 25 -6.29 5.80 -6.54
CA ILE A 25 -5.91 4.42 -6.86
C ILE A 25 -6.52 4.01 -8.19
N ILE A 26 -5.64 3.63 -9.14
CA ILE A 26 -6.03 3.16 -10.47
C ILE A 26 -6.38 1.67 -10.42
N GLY A 27 -5.59 0.90 -9.69
CA GLY A 27 -5.76 -0.54 -9.58
C GLY A 27 -5.12 -1.09 -8.32
N ARG A 28 -5.60 -2.25 -7.90
CA ARG A 28 -5.14 -2.88 -6.67
C ARG A 28 -5.17 -4.40 -6.85
N MET A 29 -4.11 -5.07 -6.35
CA MET A 29 -4.04 -6.53 -6.35
C MET A 29 -3.52 -6.98 -4.98
N GLY A 30 -4.21 -7.94 -4.39
CA GLY A 30 -3.80 -8.53 -3.11
C GLY A 30 -3.55 -10.03 -3.28
N ILE A 31 -2.43 -10.51 -2.75
CA ILE A 31 -2.06 -11.92 -2.81
C ILE A 31 -1.69 -12.39 -1.41
N PRO A 32 -2.49 -13.27 -0.79
CA PRO A 32 -2.08 -13.90 0.46
C PRO A 32 -1.00 -14.96 0.17
N TYR A 33 0.14 -14.86 0.84
CA TYR A 33 1.21 -15.83 0.68
C TYR A 33 1.31 -16.66 1.96
N ARG A 34 0.60 -17.77 1.99
CA ARG A 34 0.41 -18.60 3.18
C ARG A 34 1.69 -19.26 3.71
N PRO A 35 2.65 -19.71 2.86
CA PRO A 35 3.85 -20.33 3.38
C PRO A 35 4.66 -19.46 4.33
N LYS A 36 4.56 -18.13 4.22
CA LYS A 36 5.26 -17.20 5.10
C LYS A 36 4.32 -16.36 5.97
N HIS A 37 3.03 -16.66 5.95
CA HIS A 37 2.01 -15.94 6.73
C HIS A 37 2.01 -14.44 6.47
N ILE A 38 2.20 -14.05 5.20
CA ILE A 38 2.21 -12.63 4.81
C ILE A 38 1.12 -12.37 3.78
N SER A 39 0.75 -11.10 3.64
CA SER A 39 -0.07 -10.62 2.53
C SER A 39 0.74 -9.64 1.70
N ILE A 40 0.66 -9.78 0.39
CA ILE A 40 1.33 -8.88 -0.56
C ILE A 40 0.25 -8.06 -1.24
N VAL A 41 0.36 -6.74 -1.17
CA VAL A 41 -0.60 -5.83 -1.80
C VAL A 41 0.15 -4.93 -2.77
N SER A 42 -0.29 -4.92 -4.03
CA SER A 42 0.28 -4.07 -5.06
C SER A 42 -0.76 -3.04 -5.48
N ILE A 43 -0.37 -1.78 -5.52
CA ILE A 43 -1.27 -0.67 -5.83
C ILE A 43 -0.66 0.20 -6.91
N ALA A 44 -1.45 0.47 -7.96
CA ALA A 44 -1.12 1.47 -8.95
C ALA A 44 -1.86 2.76 -8.61
N MET A 45 -1.14 3.87 -8.55
CA MET A 45 -1.70 5.17 -8.17
C MET A 45 -1.38 6.22 -9.20
N ASP A 46 -2.34 7.14 -9.41
CA ASP A 46 -2.13 8.37 -10.14
C ASP A 46 -2.41 9.53 -9.19
N ALA A 47 -1.34 10.14 -8.69
CA ALA A 47 -1.42 11.19 -7.67
C ALA A 47 -0.13 12.02 -7.66
N PRO A 48 -0.18 13.24 -7.08
CA PRO A 48 1.05 13.99 -6.84
C PRO A 48 2.00 13.19 -5.95
N GLN A 49 3.30 13.39 -6.16
CA GLN A 49 4.32 12.62 -5.43
C GLN A 49 4.21 12.78 -3.91
N ASP A 50 3.87 13.96 -3.42
CA ASP A 50 3.70 14.21 -1.99
C ASP A 50 2.50 13.43 -1.40
N THR A 51 1.44 13.25 -2.18
CA THR A 51 0.30 12.42 -1.77
C THR A 51 0.70 10.95 -1.65
N ILE A 52 1.46 10.45 -2.62
CA ILE A 52 1.95 9.08 -2.61
C ILE A 52 2.90 8.86 -1.42
N SER A 53 3.80 9.80 -1.19
CA SER A 53 4.74 9.74 -0.07
C SER A 53 4.03 9.78 1.28
N ALA A 54 2.98 10.57 1.40
CA ALA A 54 2.18 10.64 2.62
C ALA A 54 1.51 9.30 2.93
N LEU A 55 0.92 8.66 1.92
CA LEU A 55 0.30 7.35 2.08
C LEU A 55 1.36 6.30 2.45
N ALA A 56 2.49 6.29 1.74
CA ALA A 56 3.57 5.35 2.02
C ALA A 56 4.06 5.47 3.47
N GLY A 57 4.20 6.70 3.97
CA GLY A 57 4.59 6.94 5.36
C GLY A 57 3.56 6.43 6.36
N LYS A 58 2.29 6.68 6.11
CA LYS A 58 1.21 6.20 6.98
C LYS A 58 1.15 4.68 7.02
N LEU A 59 1.25 4.02 5.86
CA LEU A 59 1.24 2.57 5.77
C LEU A 59 2.47 1.96 6.46
N GLY A 60 3.64 2.56 6.26
CA GLY A 60 4.88 2.07 6.84
C GLY A 60 4.94 2.19 8.36
N ASN A 61 4.09 3.03 8.96
CA ASN A 61 3.98 3.16 10.42
C ASN A 61 3.10 2.08 11.05
N LEU A 62 2.38 1.32 10.25
CA LEU A 62 1.59 0.20 10.77
C LEU A 62 2.51 -0.95 11.17
N ASP A 63 2.16 -1.62 12.26
CA ASP A 63 2.96 -2.73 12.77
C ASP A 63 3.04 -3.87 11.75
N GLY A 64 4.26 -4.33 11.46
CA GLY A 64 4.50 -5.43 10.52
C GLY A 64 4.21 -5.10 9.07
N VAL A 65 4.22 -3.83 8.69
CA VAL A 65 3.96 -3.39 7.31
C VAL A 65 5.22 -2.75 6.71
N SER A 66 5.62 -3.24 5.53
CA SER A 66 6.74 -2.70 4.76
C SER A 66 6.23 -2.18 3.42
N VAL A 67 6.74 -1.02 2.99
CA VAL A 67 6.28 -0.36 1.76
C VAL A 67 7.47 0.00 0.89
N LYS A 68 7.35 -0.27 -0.41
CA LYS A 68 8.28 0.19 -1.44
C LYS A 68 7.50 0.87 -2.56
N THR A 69 7.97 2.01 -3.00
CA THR A 69 7.29 2.77 -4.05
C THR A 69 8.23 3.00 -5.22
N ALA A 70 7.74 2.72 -6.42
CA ALA A 70 8.39 3.10 -7.66
C ALA A 70 7.61 4.27 -8.27
N TYR A 71 8.32 5.32 -8.66
CA TYR A 71 7.72 6.50 -9.25
C TYR A 71 7.97 6.53 -10.74
N SER A 72 7.00 7.07 -11.49
CA SER A 72 7.10 7.26 -12.94
C SER A 72 6.80 8.70 -13.29
N ASN A 73 7.59 9.28 -14.20
CA ASN A 73 7.32 10.61 -14.73
C ASN A 73 6.13 10.64 -15.71
N VAL A 74 5.64 9.49 -16.10
CA VAL A 74 4.51 9.37 -17.04
C VAL A 74 3.18 9.56 -16.32
N ILE A 75 3.11 9.05 -15.07
CA ILE A 75 1.87 9.06 -14.28
C ILE A 75 2.09 9.91 -13.03
N GLY A 76 2.32 10.80 -12.82
CA GLY A 76 2.50 11.47 -11.54
C GLY A 76 3.76 12.21 -11.47
#